data_56af268fd10dcafcce476f8732f68ec7
#
_entry.id   56af268fd10dcafcce476f8732f68ec7
#
_cell.length_a   1.000
_cell.length_b   1.000
_cell.length_c   1.000
_cell.angle_alpha   90.00
_cell.angle_beta   90.00
_cell.angle_gamma   90.00
#
_symmetry.space_group_name_H-M   'P 1'
#
loop_
_entity.id
_entity.type
_entity.pdbx_description
1 polymer ?
#
loop_
_entity_poly.entity_id
_entity_poly.type
_entity_poly.pdbx_seq_one_letter_code
_entity_poly.pdbx_strand_id
1 'polypeptide(L)'
;MSVPGDTAAGGRSVAAGSVMEWIDKAGYACAVGWAAAYCVTAYVGNVRHRRPIAPGSLIEVNARIIHTGRSSMHVVVTVSSSEVERHDYRPATTCVLVFVAKGADGKPAEVPAWRPASRSDHKLAEAALDRIPARTEIKRLMLEQEYTEASSAPRVTMRFLVPPSVVNWGGKAHGGTVMRWIDEAAYACAASWMRDGDGASEAVAVYSGGIHFFAPVRIGDLVEVDARLIHTSAHSMHISIRVSSADPRTPHEQTLTTLCMSVFVVAGAAGVALPVPEWEPSTDEDRRLDAHARQLIELREHIVPIPASLTLET
;
A
#
# COMPACT_ATOMS: atom_id res chain seq x y z
N MET A 1 -5.89 -4.74 -19.54
CA MET A 1 -6.31 -3.37 -19.87
C MET A 1 -7.00 -2.79 -18.65
N SER A 2 -6.69 -1.55 -18.26
CA SER A 2 -7.42 -0.89 -17.19
C SER A 2 -8.85 -0.57 -17.65
N VAL A 3 -9.81 -0.68 -16.74
CA VAL A 3 -11.24 -0.44 -17.01
C VAL A 3 -11.72 0.81 -16.29
N PRO A 4 -12.89 1.39 -16.64
CA PRO A 4 -13.39 2.61 -15.99
C PRO A 4 -13.44 2.54 -14.45
N GLY A 5 -13.74 1.38 -13.88
CA GLY A 5 -13.72 1.16 -12.42
C GLY A 5 -12.33 1.23 -11.75
N ASP A 6 -11.26 1.25 -12.53
CA ASP A 6 -9.87 1.41 -12.04
C ASP A 6 -9.45 2.89 -11.97
N THR A 7 -10.28 3.81 -12.46
CA THR A 7 -9.93 5.23 -12.61
C THR A 7 -10.10 5.97 -11.28
N ALA A 8 -9.15 6.86 -10.96
CA ALA A 8 -9.25 7.77 -9.82
C ALA A 8 -10.44 8.73 -9.97
N ALA A 9 -10.89 9.32 -8.88
CA ALA A 9 -12.09 10.19 -8.84
C ALA A 9 -12.04 11.35 -9.84
N GLY A 10 -10.86 11.91 -10.13
CA GLY A 10 -10.68 12.97 -11.14
C GLY A 10 -10.67 12.50 -12.59
N GLY A 11 -10.74 11.21 -12.85
CA GLY A 11 -10.81 10.62 -14.19
C GLY A 11 -9.55 10.68 -15.04
N ARG A 12 -8.45 11.24 -14.53
CA ARG A 12 -7.22 11.49 -15.30
C ARG A 12 -6.22 10.34 -15.27
N SER A 13 -6.26 9.51 -14.26
CA SER A 13 -5.32 8.39 -14.06
C SER A 13 -6.02 7.18 -13.42
N VAL A 14 -5.37 6.04 -13.49
CA VAL A 14 -5.74 4.86 -12.72
C VAL A 14 -5.50 5.14 -11.23
N ALA A 15 -6.45 4.75 -10.37
CA ALA A 15 -6.33 4.90 -8.93
C ALA A 15 -5.17 4.07 -8.37
N ALA A 16 -4.46 4.59 -7.37
CA ALA A 16 -3.36 3.87 -6.73
C ALA A 16 -3.85 2.58 -6.07
N GLY A 17 -5.05 2.56 -5.51
CA GLY A 17 -5.70 1.37 -4.96
C GLY A 17 -5.88 0.26 -5.98
N SER A 18 -6.28 0.56 -7.22
CA SER A 18 -6.37 -0.43 -8.31
C SER A 18 -4.99 -0.99 -8.66
N VAL A 19 -3.96 -0.15 -8.74
CA VAL A 19 -2.57 -0.58 -8.97
C VAL A 19 -2.10 -1.53 -7.86
N MET A 20 -2.38 -1.20 -6.60
CA MET A 20 -2.03 -2.05 -5.45
C MET A 20 -2.78 -3.39 -5.46
N GLU A 21 -4.02 -3.41 -5.94
CA GLU A 21 -4.79 -4.66 -6.10
C GLU A 21 -4.17 -5.57 -7.17
N TRP A 22 -3.70 -5.03 -8.29
CA TRP A 22 -2.98 -5.82 -9.31
C TRP A 22 -1.64 -6.35 -8.79
N ILE A 23 -0.92 -5.53 -8.03
CA ILE A 23 0.34 -5.90 -7.37
C ILE A 23 0.13 -7.10 -6.44
N ASP A 24 -0.91 -7.03 -5.58
CA ASP A 24 -1.22 -8.11 -4.63
C ASP A 24 -1.60 -9.40 -5.36
N LYS A 25 -2.45 -9.32 -6.38
CA LYS A 25 -2.88 -10.48 -7.18
C LYS A 25 -1.70 -11.18 -7.87
N ALA A 26 -0.81 -10.42 -8.50
CA ALA A 26 0.37 -10.98 -9.17
C ALA A 26 1.37 -11.57 -8.15
N GLY A 27 1.63 -10.84 -7.07
CA GLY A 27 2.48 -11.31 -5.98
C GLY A 27 1.94 -12.57 -5.31
N TYR A 28 0.62 -12.63 -5.07
CA TYR A 28 -0.06 -13.80 -4.53
C TYR A 28 0.07 -15.02 -5.43
N ALA A 29 -0.19 -14.85 -6.73
CA ALA A 29 -0.04 -15.93 -7.71
C ALA A 29 1.41 -16.47 -7.74
N CYS A 30 2.40 -15.60 -7.71
CA CYS A 30 3.82 -15.96 -7.63
C CYS A 30 4.13 -16.72 -6.34
N ALA A 31 3.64 -16.24 -5.18
CA ALA A 31 3.88 -16.87 -3.88
C ALA A 31 3.23 -18.25 -3.76
N VAL A 32 1.97 -18.39 -4.18
CA VAL A 32 1.25 -19.67 -4.18
C VAL A 32 1.89 -20.67 -5.12
N GLY A 33 2.29 -20.22 -6.32
CA GLY A 33 2.99 -21.07 -7.31
C GLY A 33 4.31 -21.61 -6.74
N TRP A 34 5.04 -20.82 -5.97
CA TRP A 34 6.29 -21.23 -5.33
C TRP A 34 6.07 -22.16 -4.14
N ALA A 35 5.17 -21.80 -3.25
CA ALA A 35 4.94 -22.51 -1.99
C ALA A 35 4.10 -23.77 -2.15
N ALA A 36 3.35 -23.91 -3.26
CA ALA A 36 2.30 -24.92 -3.46
C ALA A 36 1.31 -24.99 -2.27
N ALA A 37 1.05 -23.85 -1.62
CA ALA A 37 0.23 -23.73 -0.42
C ALA A 37 -0.52 -22.39 -0.40
N TYR A 38 -1.56 -22.30 0.43
CA TYR A 38 -2.24 -21.03 0.69
C TYR A 38 -1.26 -20.02 1.30
N CYS A 39 -1.26 -18.80 0.78
CA CYS A 39 -0.41 -17.72 1.27
C CYS A 39 -1.24 -16.52 1.72
N VAL A 40 -0.68 -15.72 2.60
CA VAL A 40 -1.25 -14.45 3.04
C VAL A 40 -0.23 -13.33 2.84
N THR A 41 -0.70 -12.16 2.43
CA THR A 41 0.10 -10.95 2.39
C THR A 41 0.35 -10.49 3.82
N ALA A 42 1.62 -10.38 4.21
CA ALA A 42 2.01 -9.95 5.55
C ALA A 42 2.52 -8.49 5.55
N TYR A 43 3.08 -8.06 4.41
CA TYR A 43 3.66 -6.72 4.27
C TYR A 43 3.70 -6.30 2.81
N VAL A 44 3.44 -5.02 2.55
CA VAL A 44 3.71 -4.37 1.28
C VAL A 44 4.65 -3.20 1.54
N GLY A 45 5.79 -3.23 0.85
CA GLY A 45 6.82 -2.21 0.96
C GLY A 45 6.44 -0.90 0.26
N ASN A 46 7.41 -0.04 0.14
CA ASN A 46 7.26 1.30 -0.41
C ASN A 46 6.79 1.25 -1.88
N VAL A 47 5.50 1.42 -2.11
CA VAL A 47 4.92 1.57 -3.44
C VAL A 47 5.06 3.05 -3.83
N ARG A 48 5.97 3.35 -4.75
CA ARG A 48 6.15 4.71 -5.29
C ARG A 48 5.48 4.78 -6.65
N HIS A 49 4.42 5.56 -6.76
CA HIS A 49 3.71 5.80 -8.02
C HIS A 49 4.48 6.84 -8.84
N ARG A 50 5.49 6.36 -9.58
CA ARG A 50 6.45 7.24 -10.29
C ARG A 50 5.87 7.86 -11.56
N ARG A 51 4.93 7.17 -12.18
CA ARG A 51 4.30 7.60 -13.42
C ARG A 51 2.80 7.30 -13.36
N PRO A 52 1.94 8.29 -13.62
CA PRO A 52 0.51 8.04 -13.74
C PRO A 52 0.23 7.07 -14.89
N ILE A 53 -0.72 6.19 -14.70
CA ILE A 53 -1.21 5.27 -15.72
C ILE A 53 -2.49 5.87 -16.29
N ALA A 54 -2.52 6.09 -17.60
CA ALA A 54 -3.71 6.61 -18.27
C ALA A 54 -4.84 5.57 -18.26
N PRO A 55 -6.11 5.98 -18.09
CA PRO A 55 -7.23 5.08 -18.25
C PRO A 55 -7.24 4.44 -19.65
N GLY A 56 -7.59 3.16 -19.73
CA GLY A 56 -7.57 2.41 -20.99
C GLY A 56 -6.22 1.82 -21.39
N SER A 57 -5.13 2.10 -20.64
CA SER A 57 -3.81 1.52 -20.91
C SER A 57 -3.79 0.00 -20.81
N LEU A 58 -2.91 -0.63 -21.59
CA LEU A 58 -2.50 -2.01 -21.38
C LEU A 58 -1.60 -2.09 -20.14
N ILE A 59 -1.85 -3.07 -19.29
CA ILE A 59 -1.12 -3.25 -18.03
C ILE A 59 -0.41 -4.60 -18.05
N GLU A 60 0.86 -4.58 -17.71
CA GLU A 60 1.67 -5.77 -17.47
C GLU A 60 2.16 -5.75 -16.03
N VAL A 61 1.98 -6.86 -15.32
CA VAL A 61 2.41 -7.00 -13.92
C VAL A 61 3.32 -8.21 -13.80
N ASN A 62 4.60 -7.97 -13.57
CA ASN A 62 5.61 -8.99 -13.39
C ASN A 62 5.91 -9.18 -11.90
N ALA A 63 5.87 -10.43 -11.43
CA ALA A 63 6.17 -10.80 -10.05
C ALA A 63 7.19 -11.94 -10.02
N ARG A 64 8.22 -11.82 -9.18
CA ARG A 64 9.24 -12.87 -8.99
C ARG A 64 9.70 -12.96 -7.54
N ILE A 65 10.01 -14.19 -7.11
CA ILE A 65 10.64 -14.42 -5.80
C ILE A 65 12.07 -13.85 -5.85
N ILE A 66 12.47 -13.15 -4.80
CA ILE A 66 13.82 -12.59 -4.65
C ILE A 66 14.50 -13.02 -3.34
N HIS A 67 13.75 -13.60 -2.41
CA HIS A 67 14.28 -14.18 -1.18
C HIS A 67 13.21 -15.03 -0.50
N THR A 68 13.62 -16.10 0.18
CA THR A 68 12.75 -16.90 1.04
C THR A 68 13.36 -17.04 2.43
N GLY A 69 12.54 -16.84 3.48
CA GLY A 69 12.81 -17.32 4.84
C GLY A 69 12.20 -18.70 5.05
N ARG A 70 12.06 -19.13 6.30
CA ARG A 70 11.48 -20.45 6.61
C ARG A 70 10.05 -20.61 6.09
N SER A 71 9.20 -19.60 6.27
CA SER A 71 7.79 -19.61 5.86
C SER A 71 7.38 -18.36 5.09
N SER A 72 8.31 -17.46 4.82
CA SER A 72 8.06 -16.19 4.14
C SER A 72 8.74 -16.13 2.79
N MET A 73 8.13 -15.41 1.87
CA MET A 73 8.62 -15.17 0.52
C MET A 73 8.62 -13.67 0.26
N HIS A 74 9.77 -13.13 -0.13
CA HIS A 74 9.88 -11.77 -0.62
C HIS A 74 9.69 -11.79 -2.13
N VAL A 75 8.68 -11.08 -2.59
CA VAL A 75 8.29 -11.02 -4.00
C VAL A 75 8.47 -9.59 -4.47
N VAL A 76 9.30 -9.37 -5.48
CA VAL A 76 9.33 -8.08 -6.17
C VAL A 76 8.26 -8.07 -7.24
N VAL A 77 7.50 -6.98 -7.32
CA VAL A 77 6.46 -6.79 -8.33
C VAL A 77 6.71 -5.49 -9.05
N THR A 78 6.70 -5.54 -10.38
CA THR A 78 6.79 -4.38 -11.27
C THR A 78 5.51 -4.28 -12.10
N VAL A 79 4.89 -3.10 -12.07
CA VAL A 79 3.75 -2.76 -12.91
C VAL A 79 4.25 -1.87 -14.04
N SER A 80 4.01 -2.28 -15.26
CA SER A 80 4.30 -1.52 -16.47
C SER A 80 3.00 -1.22 -17.23
N SER A 81 2.98 -0.11 -17.96
CA SER A 81 1.83 0.24 -18.78
C SER A 81 2.26 0.73 -20.16
N SER A 82 1.42 0.50 -21.15
CA SER A 82 1.56 0.98 -22.52
C SER A 82 0.25 1.52 -23.04
N GLU A 83 0.31 2.49 -23.95
CA GLU A 83 -0.82 2.85 -24.80
C GLU A 83 -1.15 1.65 -25.73
N VAL A 84 -2.43 1.49 -26.06
CA VAL A 84 -2.92 0.33 -26.85
C VAL A 84 -2.22 0.25 -28.21
N GLU A 85 -1.95 1.42 -28.83
CA GLU A 85 -1.38 1.48 -30.17
C GLU A 85 0.14 1.30 -30.23
N ARG A 86 0.84 1.48 -29.08
CA ARG A 86 2.31 1.55 -29.07
C ARG A 86 2.99 0.27 -28.66
N HIS A 87 2.37 -0.50 -27.76
CA HIS A 87 2.98 -1.69 -27.13
C HIS A 87 4.37 -1.44 -26.51
N ASP A 88 4.65 -0.18 -26.12
CA ASP A 88 5.88 0.25 -25.46
C ASP A 88 5.65 0.29 -23.94
N TYR A 89 5.88 -0.86 -23.30
CA TYR A 89 5.66 -1.01 -21.88
C TYR A 89 6.71 -0.28 -21.06
N ARG A 90 6.28 0.68 -20.23
CA ARG A 90 7.14 1.46 -19.36
C ARG A 90 6.79 1.21 -17.88
N PRO A 91 7.79 0.97 -17.03
CA PRO A 91 7.55 0.79 -15.61
C PRO A 91 6.86 2.01 -14.97
N ALA A 92 5.76 1.77 -14.28
CA ALA A 92 5.01 2.77 -13.52
C ALA A 92 5.34 2.71 -12.03
N THR A 93 5.47 1.49 -11.49
CA THR A 93 5.86 1.27 -10.10
C THR A 93 6.57 -0.06 -9.90
N THR A 94 7.41 -0.14 -8.87
CA THR A 94 8.06 -1.37 -8.41
C THR A 94 8.03 -1.39 -6.89
N CYS A 95 7.65 -2.52 -6.30
CA CYS A 95 7.63 -2.71 -4.85
C CYS A 95 8.02 -4.14 -4.45
N VAL A 96 8.22 -4.34 -3.16
CA VAL A 96 8.47 -5.66 -2.56
C VAL A 96 7.34 -6.00 -1.61
N LEU A 97 6.74 -7.17 -1.81
CA LEU A 97 5.77 -7.74 -0.89
C LEU A 97 6.41 -8.90 -0.11
N VAL A 98 5.85 -9.15 1.06
CA VAL A 98 6.19 -10.35 1.84
C VAL A 98 4.93 -11.17 2.04
N PHE A 99 4.97 -12.39 1.52
CA PHE A 99 3.93 -13.39 1.72
C PHE A 99 4.38 -14.42 2.75
N VAL A 100 3.42 -14.99 3.46
CA VAL A 100 3.66 -16.08 4.41
C VAL A 100 2.76 -17.26 4.02
N ALA A 101 3.39 -18.42 3.79
CA ALA A 101 2.65 -19.66 3.54
C ALA A 101 1.96 -20.15 4.81
N LYS A 102 0.77 -20.70 4.67
CA LYS A 102 -0.08 -21.23 5.75
C LYS A 102 -0.36 -22.71 5.53
N GLY A 103 -0.15 -23.50 6.58
CA GLY A 103 -0.56 -24.87 6.62
C GLY A 103 -2.07 -25.03 6.83
N ALA A 104 -2.55 -26.27 6.79
CA ALA A 104 -3.95 -26.61 7.02
C ALA A 104 -4.45 -26.20 8.42
N ASP A 105 -3.54 -26.11 9.39
CA ASP A 105 -3.81 -25.64 10.76
C ASP A 105 -3.81 -24.09 10.89
N GLY A 106 -3.61 -23.38 9.78
CA GLY A 106 -3.53 -21.92 9.73
C GLY A 106 -2.23 -21.32 10.27
N LYS A 107 -1.27 -22.17 10.70
CA LYS A 107 0.07 -21.70 11.14
C LYS A 107 0.99 -21.48 9.95
N PRO A 108 2.09 -20.71 10.13
CA PRO A 108 3.12 -20.59 9.09
C PRO A 108 3.69 -21.95 8.69
N ALA A 109 3.70 -22.25 7.39
CA ALA A 109 4.24 -23.48 6.81
C ALA A 109 5.58 -23.19 6.12
N GLU A 110 6.48 -24.18 6.11
CA GLU A 110 7.77 -24.06 5.43
C GLU A 110 7.59 -23.93 3.91
N VAL A 111 8.45 -23.14 3.27
CA VAL A 111 8.48 -22.95 1.83
C VAL A 111 9.79 -23.45 1.24
N PRO A 112 9.80 -23.86 -0.04
CA PRO A 112 11.05 -24.22 -0.71
C PRO A 112 12.05 -23.06 -0.66
N ALA A 113 13.33 -23.36 -0.42
CA ALA A 113 14.38 -22.37 -0.41
C ALA A 113 14.64 -21.86 -1.83
N TRP A 114 14.51 -20.54 -2.03
CA TRP A 114 14.95 -19.89 -3.26
C TRP A 114 16.45 -19.60 -3.19
N ARG A 115 17.18 -19.85 -4.29
CA ARG A 115 18.62 -19.61 -4.39
C ARG A 115 18.89 -18.68 -5.57
N PRO A 116 19.67 -17.58 -5.37
CA PRO A 116 20.10 -16.73 -6.48
C PRO A 116 20.89 -17.52 -7.52
N ALA A 117 20.56 -17.39 -8.80
CA ALA A 117 21.23 -18.06 -9.92
C ALA A 117 22.07 -17.10 -10.76
N SER A 118 21.83 -15.80 -10.66
CA SER A 118 22.51 -14.75 -11.42
C SER A 118 23.05 -13.65 -10.51
N ARG A 119 23.91 -12.78 -11.06
CA ARG A 119 24.38 -11.57 -10.36
C ARG A 119 23.22 -10.62 -10.02
N SER A 120 22.23 -10.55 -10.89
CA SER A 120 21.02 -9.77 -10.67
C SER A 120 20.21 -10.32 -9.50
N ASP A 121 20.06 -11.65 -9.40
CA ASP A 121 19.38 -12.31 -8.30
C ASP A 121 20.06 -12.04 -6.95
N HIS A 122 21.40 -12.10 -6.89
CA HIS A 122 22.14 -11.76 -5.67
C HIS A 122 21.86 -10.33 -5.21
N LYS A 123 21.89 -9.36 -6.13
CA LYS A 123 21.57 -7.97 -5.81
C LYS A 123 20.12 -7.78 -5.32
N LEU A 124 19.17 -8.51 -5.90
CA LEU A 124 17.77 -8.48 -5.47
C LEU A 124 17.58 -9.11 -4.09
N ALA A 125 18.29 -10.21 -3.80
CA ALA A 125 18.29 -10.86 -2.48
C ALA A 125 18.87 -9.94 -1.39
N GLU A 126 20.02 -9.32 -1.65
CA GLU A 126 20.64 -8.32 -0.77
C GLU A 126 19.67 -7.16 -0.51
N ALA A 127 19.10 -6.59 -1.58
CA ALA A 127 18.14 -5.49 -1.47
C ALA A 127 16.88 -5.89 -0.68
N ALA A 128 16.45 -7.15 -0.70
CA ALA A 128 15.33 -7.63 0.12
C ALA A 128 15.68 -7.68 1.61
N LEU A 129 16.91 -8.15 1.93
CA LEU A 129 17.41 -8.28 3.30
C LEU A 129 17.69 -6.92 3.94
N ASP A 130 18.30 -6.00 3.22
CA ASP A 130 18.66 -4.65 3.68
C ASP A 130 17.43 -3.83 4.12
N ARG A 131 16.24 -4.18 3.63
CA ARG A 131 14.99 -3.52 4.02
C ARG A 131 14.40 -4.00 5.33
N ILE A 132 14.84 -5.15 5.85
CA ILE A 132 14.25 -5.77 7.05
C ILE A 132 14.38 -4.89 8.29
N PRO A 133 15.56 -4.31 8.61
CA PRO A 133 15.70 -3.44 9.78
C PRO A 133 14.77 -2.23 9.73
N ALA A 134 14.80 -1.47 8.63
CA ALA A 134 13.96 -0.29 8.47
C ALA A 134 12.45 -0.64 8.53
N ARG A 135 12.04 -1.73 7.89
CA ARG A 135 10.65 -2.23 7.97
C ARG A 135 10.24 -2.56 9.40
N THR A 136 11.14 -3.19 10.16
CA THR A 136 10.87 -3.58 11.54
C THR A 136 10.71 -2.35 12.43
N GLU A 137 11.57 -1.36 12.24
CA GLU A 137 11.50 -0.11 12.98
C GLU A 137 10.26 0.72 12.62
N ILE A 138 9.93 0.85 11.33
CA ILE A 138 8.70 1.52 10.88
C ILE A 138 7.47 0.86 11.53
N LYS A 139 7.41 -0.48 11.52
CA LYS A 139 6.32 -1.22 12.16
C LYS A 139 6.21 -0.91 13.64
N ARG A 140 7.33 -0.93 14.36
CA ARG A 140 7.37 -0.63 15.80
C ARG A 140 6.83 0.76 16.07
N LEU A 141 7.34 1.77 15.38
CA LEU A 141 6.93 3.17 15.53
C LEU A 141 5.43 3.38 15.22
N MET A 142 4.92 2.73 14.17
CA MET A 142 3.50 2.84 13.81
C MET A 142 2.59 2.21 14.87
N LEU A 143 3.01 1.11 15.50
CA LEU A 143 2.23 0.44 16.55
C LEU A 143 2.23 1.18 17.88
N GLU A 144 3.23 2.01 18.16
CA GLU A 144 3.33 2.81 19.36
C GLU A 144 2.43 4.06 19.35
N GLN A 145 1.85 4.40 18.19
CA GLN A 145 1.00 5.57 18.09
C GLN A 145 -0.42 5.28 18.58
N GLU A 146 -0.89 6.12 19.49
CA GLU A 146 -2.28 6.15 19.90
C GLU A 146 -3.04 7.20 19.07
N TYR A 147 -4.25 6.84 18.67
CA TYR A 147 -5.15 7.69 17.91
C TYR A 147 -6.45 7.82 18.67
N THR A 148 -6.77 9.04 19.13
CA THR A 148 -7.95 9.34 19.93
C THR A 148 -8.81 10.40 19.27
N GLU A 149 -9.89 10.80 19.94
CA GLU A 149 -10.72 11.93 19.51
C GLU A 149 -10.14 13.30 19.98
N ALA A 150 -8.98 13.31 20.65
CA ALA A 150 -8.31 14.54 21.07
C ALA A 150 -7.59 15.27 19.93
N SER A 151 -7.32 14.58 18.82
CA SER A 151 -6.74 15.19 17.62
C SER A 151 -7.76 16.06 16.92
N SER A 152 -7.32 17.25 16.48
CA SER A 152 -8.10 18.17 15.63
C SER A 152 -7.83 17.97 14.13
N ALA A 153 -6.96 17.03 13.77
CA ALA A 153 -6.55 16.78 12.39
C ALA A 153 -7.73 16.36 11.50
N PRO A 154 -7.72 16.75 10.22
CA PRO A 154 -8.66 16.23 9.24
C PRO A 154 -8.68 14.71 9.23
N ARG A 155 -9.87 14.16 9.29
CA ARG A 155 -10.10 12.72 9.40
C ARG A 155 -11.28 12.27 8.57
N VAL A 156 -11.14 11.11 7.94
CA VAL A 156 -12.24 10.40 7.28
C VAL A 156 -12.30 8.98 7.81
N THR A 157 -13.48 8.56 8.25
CA THR A 157 -13.74 7.20 8.71
C THR A 157 -14.80 6.57 7.82
N MET A 158 -14.45 5.45 7.20
CA MET A 158 -15.36 4.63 6.42
C MET A 158 -15.73 3.38 7.20
N ARG A 159 -17.02 3.04 7.26
CA ARG A 159 -17.52 1.82 7.91
C ARG A 159 -18.43 1.07 6.97
N PHE A 160 -18.19 -0.23 6.79
CA PHE A 160 -18.99 -1.09 5.93
C PHE A 160 -18.83 -2.57 6.28
N LEU A 161 -19.75 -3.39 5.81
CA LEU A 161 -19.63 -4.85 5.92
C LEU A 161 -18.79 -5.39 4.76
N VAL A 162 -17.89 -6.31 5.06
CA VAL A 162 -17.04 -6.96 4.05
C VAL A 162 -17.89 -7.83 3.13
N PRO A 163 -18.02 -7.47 1.82
CA PRO A 163 -18.88 -8.20 0.92
C PRO A 163 -18.29 -9.56 0.51
N PRO A 164 -19.12 -10.57 0.20
CA PRO A 164 -18.63 -11.87 -0.28
C PRO A 164 -17.81 -11.82 -1.57
N SER A 165 -18.00 -10.77 -2.40
CA SER A 165 -17.30 -10.60 -3.68
C SER A 165 -15.80 -10.42 -3.57
N VAL A 166 -15.28 -10.10 -2.38
CA VAL A 166 -13.83 -9.87 -2.16
C VAL A 166 -13.11 -11.05 -1.50
N VAL A 167 -13.76 -12.22 -1.47
CA VAL A 167 -13.23 -13.42 -0.82
C VAL A 167 -11.99 -13.96 -1.55
N ASN A 168 -10.95 -14.30 -0.78
CA ASN A 168 -9.80 -15.06 -1.27
C ASN A 168 -9.97 -16.57 -1.00
N TRP A 169 -9.02 -17.38 -1.43
CA TRP A 169 -9.04 -18.85 -1.25
C TRP A 169 -9.09 -19.31 0.20
N GLY A 170 -8.68 -18.49 1.15
CA GLY A 170 -8.74 -18.76 2.58
C GLY A 170 -10.01 -18.26 3.27
N GLY A 171 -11.03 -17.84 2.52
CA GLY A 171 -12.29 -17.32 3.08
C GLY A 171 -12.16 -15.95 3.77
N LYS A 172 -11.15 -15.15 3.39
CA LYS A 172 -10.88 -13.82 3.93
C LYS A 172 -10.91 -12.79 2.81
N ALA A 173 -10.94 -11.50 3.13
CA ALA A 173 -10.76 -10.46 2.16
C ALA A 173 -9.34 -10.53 1.55
N HIS A 174 -9.22 -10.25 0.24
CA HIS A 174 -7.93 -10.10 -0.43
C HIS A 174 -7.15 -8.91 0.14
N GLY A 175 -5.81 -9.05 0.29
CA GLY A 175 -4.94 -7.95 0.72
C GLY A 175 -5.02 -6.74 -0.22
N GLY A 176 -5.05 -6.98 -1.52
CA GLY A 176 -5.23 -5.95 -2.54
C GLY A 176 -6.52 -5.15 -2.38
N THR A 177 -7.62 -5.82 -2.03
CA THR A 177 -8.89 -5.13 -1.76
C THR A 177 -8.82 -4.25 -0.51
N VAL A 178 -8.17 -4.73 0.56
CA VAL A 178 -7.93 -3.90 1.76
C VAL A 178 -7.09 -2.67 1.40
N MET A 179 -6.07 -2.83 0.56
CA MET A 179 -5.25 -1.71 0.08
C MET A 179 -6.04 -0.70 -0.76
N ARG A 180 -7.02 -1.16 -1.53
CA ARG A 180 -7.93 -0.29 -2.25
C ARG A 180 -8.79 0.55 -1.31
N TRP A 181 -9.38 -0.04 -0.26
CA TRP A 181 -10.11 0.71 0.77
C TRP A 181 -9.25 1.74 1.49
N ILE A 182 -7.98 1.39 1.75
CA ILE A 182 -6.98 2.30 2.32
C ILE A 182 -6.78 3.52 1.41
N ASP A 183 -6.59 3.29 0.10
CA ASP A 183 -6.39 4.36 -0.88
C ASP A 183 -7.63 5.27 -1.01
N GLU A 184 -8.83 4.69 -1.05
CA GLU A 184 -10.09 5.41 -1.11
C GLU A 184 -10.30 6.32 0.11
N ALA A 185 -10.06 5.81 1.34
CA ALA A 185 -10.18 6.59 2.55
C ALA A 185 -9.10 7.68 2.65
N ALA A 186 -7.86 7.36 2.25
CA ALA A 186 -6.76 8.32 2.24
C ALA A 186 -6.99 9.44 1.21
N TYR A 187 -7.49 9.09 0.02
CA TYR A 187 -7.90 10.08 -0.98
C TYR A 187 -8.98 11.02 -0.44
N ALA A 188 -10.04 10.46 0.17
CA ALA A 188 -11.12 11.26 0.75
C ALA A 188 -10.61 12.22 1.84
N CYS A 189 -9.65 11.77 2.67
CA CYS A 189 -9.00 12.60 3.67
C CYS A 189 -8.16 13.71 3.02
N ALA A 190 -7.34 13.41 2.01
CA ALA A 190 -6.57 14.40 1.27
C ALA A 190 -7.47 15.44 0.59
N ALA A 191 -8.52 14.97 -0.10
CA ALA A 191 -9.49 15.83 -0.78
C ALA A 191 -10.24 16.75 0.21
N SER A 192 -10.57 16.25 1.41
CA SER A 192 -11.24 17.07 2.43
C SER A 192 -10.37 18.23 2.94
N TRP A 193 -9.05 18.05 2.96
CA TRP A 193 -8.11 19.11 3.34
C TRP A 193 -7.98 20.19 2.25
N MET A 194 -8.17 19.82 1.00
CA MET A 194 -8.03 20.71 -0.17
C MET A 194 -9.32 21.49 -0.51
N ARG A 195 -10.29 21.56 0.41
CA ARG A 195 -11.67 22.08 0.16
C ARG A 195 -11.78 23.50 -0.38
N ASP A 196 -10.75 24.34 -0.21
CA ASP A 196 -10.78 25.77 -0.61
C ASP A 196 -10.13 26.03 -1.98
N GLY A 197 -9.78 24.99 -2.74
CA GLY A 197 -9.27 25.11 -4.11
C GLY A 197 -10.40 25.32 -5.13
N ASP A 198 -10.05 25.89 -6.28
CA ASP A 198 -10.92 26.19 -7.43
C ASP A 198 -11.55 24.94 -8.11
N GLY A 199 -11.59 23.79 -7.45
CA GLY A 199 -12.18 22.53 -7.94
C GLY A 199 -11.44 21.84 -9.08
N ALA A 200 -10.34 22.44 -9.57
CA ALA A 200 -9.55 21.91 -10.68
C ALA A 200 -8.36 21.05 -10.25
N SER A 201 -8.04 21.05 -8.95
CA SER A 201 -6.85 20.40 -8.40
C SER A 201 -7.18 19.02 -7.83
N GLU A 202 -6.59 17.96 -8.41
CA GLU A 202 -6.80 16.59 -7.98
C GLU A 202 -5.66 16.13 -7.04
N ALA A 203 -6.03 15.56 -5.88
CA ALA A 203 -5.07 14.89 -5.01
C ALA A 203 -4.68 13.54 -5.62
N VAL A 204 -3.39 13.29 -5.75
CA VAL A 204 -2.84 12.06 -6.35
C VAL A 204 -1.91 11.38 -5.36
N ALA A 205 -2.10 10.08 -5.15
CA ALA A 205 -1.18 9.28 -4.35
C ALA A 205 0.16 9.13 -5.07
N VAL A 206 1.24 9.54 -4.41
CA VAL A 206 2.62 9.36 -4.91
C VAL A 206 3.37 8.28 -4.15
N TYR A 207 2.87 7.93 -2.98
CA TYR A 207 3.44 6.92 -2.13
C TYR A 207 2.36 6.22 -1.30
N SER A 208 2.43 4.90 -1.24
CA SER A 208 1.68 4.07 -0.30
C SER A 208 2.64 3.02 0.25
N GLY A 209 2.76 2.91 1.57
CA GLY A 209 3.75 1.96 2.07
C GLY A 209 3.78 1.80 3.58
N GLY A 210 4.67 0.91 4.00
CA GLY A 210 4.66 0.43 5.36
C GLY A 210 3.34 -0.28 5.68
N ILE A 211 2.72 -0.94 4.68
CA ILE A 211 1.44 -1.63 4.87
C ILE A 211 1.72 -2.94 5.59
N HIS A 212 1.32 -3.00 6.85
CA HIS A 212 1.48 -4.17 7.71
C HIS A 212 0.13 -4.82 7.97
N PHE A 213 0.00 -6.10 7.60
CA PHE A 213 -1.18 -6.91 7.88
C PHE A 213 -0.94 -7.72 9.16
N PHE A 214 -1.70 -7.45 10.20
CA PHE A 214 -1.58 -8.09 11.52
C PHE A 214 -2.59 -9.21 11.71
N ALA A 215 -3.81 -9.00 11.22
CA ALA A 215 -4.91 -9.94 11.31
C ALA A 215 -5.69 -9.98 9.99
N PRO A 216 -6.31 -11.15 9.67
CA PRO A 216 -7.16 -11.25 8.50
C PRO A 216 -8.48 -10.52 8.71
N VAL A 217 -8.99 -9.89 7.66
CA VAL A 217 -10.35 -9.35 7.58
C VAL A 217 -11.27 -10.46 7.07
N ARG A 218 -12.31 -10.81 7.82
CA ARG A 218 -13.24 -11.90 7.47
C ARG A 218 -14.39 -11.38 6.62
N ILE A 219 -14.95 -12.23 5.78
CA ILE A 219 -16.18 -11.91 5.06
C ILE A 219 -17.32 -11.75 6.06
N GLY A 220 -18.08 -10.65 5.92
CA GLY A 220 -19.15 -10.31 6.83
C GLY A 220 -18.76 -9.54 8.09
N ASP A 221 -17.44 -9.36 8.35
CA ASP A 221 -17.00 -8.46 9.42
C ASP A 221 -17.41 -7.01 9.12
N LEU A 222 -17.65 -6.23 10.16
CA LEU A 222 -17.72 -4.78 10.09
C LEU A 222 -16.28 -4.24 10.04
N VAL A 223 -15.92 -3.61 8.93
CA VAL A 223 -14.62 -2.95 8.76
C VAL A 223 -14.76 -1.47 9.02
N GLU A 224 -13.77 -0.93 9.71
CA GLU A 224 -13.53 0.50 9.84
C GLU A 224 -12.19 0.85 9.24
N VAL A 225 -12.16 1.80 8.31
CA VAL A 225 -10.97 2.39 7.72
C VAL A 225 -10.89 3.84 8.18
N ASP A 226 -9.94 4.14 9.03
CA ASP A 226 -9.71 5.47 9.61
C ASP A 226 -8.48 6.09 8.94
N ALA A 227 -8.68 7.16 8.18
CA ALA A 227 -7.64 7.94 7.52
C ALA A 227 -7.53 9.32 8.17
N ARG A 228 -6.33 9.69 8.63
CA ARG A 228 -6.07 10.94 9.34
C ARG A 228 -4.85 11.64 8.76
N LEU A 229 -4.98 12.94 8.46
CA LEU A 229 -3.86 13.79 8.12
C LEU A 229 -2.97 13.95 9.35
N ILE A 230 -1.68 13.67 9.23
CA ILE A 230 -0.75 13.74 10.35
C ILE A 230 0.46 14.65 10.10
N HIS A 231 0.65 15.09 8.86
CA HIS A 231 1.71 16.02 8.48
C HIS A 231 1.46 16.60 7.09
N THR A 232 1.85 17.85 6.87
CA THR A 232 1.99 18.45 5.54
C THR A 232 3.41 18.97 5.33
N SER A 233 3.92 18.85 4.12
CA SER A 233 5.07 19.61 3.64
C SER A 233 4.60 20.68 2.66
N ALA A 234 5.51 21.44 2.07
CA ALA A 234 5.14 22.47 1.08
C ALA A 234 4.29 21.93 -0.09
N HIS A 235 4.43 20.64 -0.46
CA HIS A 235 3.80 20.04 -1.64
C HIS A 235 3.18 18.67 -1.38
N SER A 236 3.11 18.21 -0.13
CA SER A 236 2.58 16.87 0.16
C SER A 236 1.78 16.80 1.45
N MET A 237 0.81 15.90 1.45
CA MET A 237 -0.04 15.53 2.58
C MET A 237 0.30 14.11 3.01
N HIS A 238 0.61 13.90 4.28
CA HIS A 238 0.93 12.59 4.86
C HIS A 238 -0.24 12.11 5.69
N ILE A 239 -0.80 10.98 5.29
CA ILE A 239 -2.03 10.43 5.87
C ILE A 239 -1.69 9.08 6.48
N SER A 240 -2.00 8.92 7.76
CA SER A 240 -1.97 7.64 8.46
C SER A 240 -3.30 6.93 8.30
N ILE A 241 -3.28 5.66 7.95
CA ILE A 241 -4.48 4.87 7.77
C ILE A 241 -4.44 3.64 8.68
N ARG A 242 -5.51 3.45 9.43
CA ARG A 242 -5.75 2.30 10.30
C ARG A 242 -6.96 1.54 9.79
N VAL A 243 -6.84 0.23 9.64
CA VAL A 243 -7.96 -0.64 9.32
C VAL A 243 -8.19 -1.55 10.52
N SER A 244 -9.41 -1.56 11.00
CA SER A 244 -9.87 -2.44 12.07
C SER A 244 -11.08 -3.24 11.60
N SER A 245 -11.32 -4.40 12.18
CA SER A 245 -12.54 -5.16 11.95
C SER A 245 -13.11 -5.75 13.23
N ALA A 246 -14.43 -5.95 13.25
CA ALA A 246 -15.16 -6.58 14.35
C ALA A 246 -16.27 -7.48 13.81
N ASP A 247 -16.72 -8.43 14.63
CA ASP A 247 -17.99 -9.11 14.38
C ASP A 247 -19.11 -8.06 14.44
N PRO A 248 -20.02 -7.98 13.43
CA PRO A 248 -21.11 -7.00 13.45
C PRO A 248 -22.05 -7.12 14.66
N ARG A 249 -22.03 -8.24 15.38
CA ARG A 249 -22.77 -8.44 16.64
C ARG A 249 -22.08 -7.82 17.86
N THR A 250 -20.76 -7.61 17.78
CA THR A 250 -19.91 -6.94 18.80
C THR A 250 -19.07 -5.83 18.16
N PRO A 251 -19.70 -4.78 17.58
CA PRO A 251 -19.01 -3.78 16.75
C PRO A 251 -18.03 -2.91 17.51
N HIS A 252 -18.05 -2.93 18.84
CA HIS A 252 -17.13 -2.22 19.72
C HIS A 252 -15.83 -3.01 20.00
N GLU A 253 -15.79 -4.31 19.71
CA GLU A 253 -14.61 -5.17 19.90
C GLU A 253 -13.71 -5.13 18.64
N GLN A 254 -13.20 -3.95 18.33
CA GLN A 254 -12.38 -3.73 17.14
C GLN A 254 -11.00 -4.38 17.28
N THR A 255 -10.62 -5.16 16.26
CA THR A 255 -9.27 -5.70 16.12
C THR A 255 -8.53 -4.95 15.04
N LEU A 256 -7.36 -4.39 15.35
CA LEU A 256 -6.49 -3.78 14.36
C LEU A 256 -6.00 -4.83 13.36
N THR A 257 -6.32 -4.63 12.09
CA THR A 257 -5.94 -5.55 11.00
C THR A 257 -4.80 -5.03 10.16
N THR A 258 -4.75 -3.73 9.90
CA THR A 258 -3.75 -3.14 9.00
C THR A 258 -3.38 -1.72 9.42
N LEU A 259 -2.11 -1.38 9.25
CA LEU A 259 -1.59 -0.01 9.31
C LEU A 259 -0.92 0.34 8.00
N CYS A 260 -1.06 1.58 7.57
CA CYS A 260 -0.45 2.12 6.36
C CYS A 260 -0.18 3.62 6.51
N MET A 261 0.80 4.12 5.75
CA MET A 261 0.96 5.54 5.49
C MET A 261 0.91 5.80 3.99
N SER A 262 0.11 6.79 3.58
CA SER A 262 0.03 7.27 2.21
C SER A 262 0.44 8.72 2.13
N VAL A 263 1.05 9.10 0.99
CA VAL A 263 1.43 10.49 0.70
C VAL A 263 0.74 10.92 -0.57
N PHE A 264 0.04 12.02 -0.47
CA PHE A 264 -0.66 12.65 -1.58
C PHE A 264 -0.01 13.98 -1.93
N VAL A 265 -0.05 14.33 -3.20
CA VAL A 265 0.31 15.64 -3.76
C VAL A 265 -0.85 16.17 -4.58
N VAL A 266 -0.85 17.47 -4.84
CA VAL A 266 -1.77 18.06 -5.81
C VAL A 266 -1.09 18.08 -7.17
N ALA A 267 -1.70 17.42 -8.15
CA ALA A 267 -1.13 17.31 -9.48
C ALA A 267 -1.29 18.64 -10.25
N GLY A 268 -0.16 19.26 -10.56
CA GLY A 268 -0.09 20.43 -11.44
C GLY A 268 0.19 20.07 -12.90
N ALA A 269 0.25 21.09 -13.74
CA ALA A 269 0.66 20.96 -15.15
C ALA A 269 2.09 20.38 -15.24
N ALA A 270 2.36 19.60 -16.28
CA ALA A 270 3.66 18.98 -16.54
C ALA A 270 4.20 18.06 -15.43
N GLY A 271 3.35 17.56 -14.53
CA GLY A 271 3.76 16.62 -13.47
C GLY A 271 4.47 17.27 -12.28
N VAL A 272 4.43 18.61 -12.16
CA VAL A 272 4.95 19.33 -11.01
C VAL A 272 3.88 19.37 -9.92
N ALA A 273 4.24 19.00 -8.67
CA ALA A 273 3.33 19.11 -7.55
C ALA A 273 3.08 20.57 -7.19
N LEU A 274 1.81 20.93 -7.00
CA LEU A 274 1.41 22.25 -6.53
C LEU A 274 1.58 22.36 -5.00
N PRO A 275 1.73 23.58 -4.45
CA PRO A 275 1.71 23.79 -2.99
C PRO A 275 0.41 23.28 -2.37
N VAL A 276 0.50 22.74 -1.17
CA VAL A 276 -0.66 22.33 -0.36
C VAL A 276 -0.80 23.27 0.84
N PRO A 277 -2.02 23.50 1.35
CA PRO A 277 -2.21 24.25 2.59
C PRO A 277 -1.41 23.62 3.74
N GLU A 278 -0.75 24.44 4.53
CA GLU A 278 -0.03 23.99 5.72
C GLU A 278 -1.03 23.59 6.80
N TRP A 279 -0.83 22.40 7.37
CA TRP A 279 -1.55 21.97 8.56
C TRP A 279 -0.71 22.23 9.82
N GLU A 280 -1.25 23.02 10.74
CA GLU A 280 -0.61 23.34 12.02
C GLU A 280 -1.14 22.44 13.13
N PRO A 281 -0.28 21.58 13.75
CA PRO A 281 -0.67 20.76 14.89
C PRO A 281 -1.13 21.60 16.08
N SER A 282 -2.40 21.47 16.49
CA SER A 282 -2.97 22.31 17.54
C SER A 282 -3.07 21.62 18.91
N THR A 283 -3.17 20.28 18.93
CA THR A 283 -3.25 19.50 20.16
C THR A 283 -1.93 18.77 20.47
N ASP A 284 -1.79 18.20 21.66
CA ASP A 284 -0.62 17.38 22.00
C ASP A 284 -0.57 16.10 21.16
N GLU A 285 -1.74 15.53 20.85
CA GLU A 285 -1.83 14.40 19.94
C GLU A 285 -1.37 14.77 18.53
N ASP A 286 -1.80 15.90 18.00
CA ASP A 286 -1.40 16.38 16.68
C ASP A 286 0.11 16.58 16.59
N ARG A 287 0.73 17.21 17.62
CA ARG A 287 2.19 17.41 17.68
C ARG A 287 2.96 16.09 17.71
N ARG A 288 2.45 15.11 18.45
CA ARG A 288 3.04 13.77 18.53
C ARG A 288 2.94 13.05 17.17
N LEU A 289 1.80 13.12 16.50
CA LEU A 289 1.58 12.49 15.19
C LEU A 289 2.39 13.16 14.08
N ASP A 290 2.56 14.50 14.12
CA ASP A 290 3.44 15.23 13.20
C ASP A 290 4.91 14.81 13.38
N ALA A 291 5.38 14.74 14.62
CA ALA A 291 6.75 14.27 14.90
C ALA A 291 6.96 12.83 14.45
N HIS A 292 5.96 11.95 14.66
CA HIS A 292 5.97 10.59 14.16
C HIS A 292 6.06 10.53 12.63
N ALA A 293 5.28 11.35 11.92
CA ALA A 293 5.35 11.41 10.46
C ALA A 293 6.74 11.80 9.96
N ARG A 294 7.37 12.82 10.57
CA ARG A 294 8.74 13.24 10.24
C ARG A 294 9.75 12.12 10.44
N GLN A 295 9.65 11.38 11.55
CA GLN A 295 10.51 10.22 11.81
C GLN A 295 10.34 9.12 10.77
N LEU A 296 9.10 8.84 10.34
CA LEU A 296 8.84 7.87 9.27
C LEU A 296 9.37 8.34 7.90
N ILE A 297 9.36 9.65 7.62
CA ILE A 297 9.95 10.22 6.41
C ILE A 297 11.45 9.94 6.38
N GLU A 298 12.17 10.26 7.44
CA GLU A 298 13.61 10.01 7.57
C GLU A 298 13.95 8.53 7.38
N LEU A 299 13.24 7.61 8.06
CA LEU A 299 13.48 6.18 7.92
C LEU A 299 13.24 5.67 6.49
N ARG A 300 12.26 6.21 5.78
CA ARG A 300 11.94 5.82 4.41
C ARG A 300 12.97 6.29 3.39
N GLU A 301 13.65 7.40 3.64
CA GLU A 301 14.72 7.90 2.77
C GLU A 301 15.91 6.94 2.73
N HIS A 302 16.14 6.19 3.81
CA HIS A 302 17.20 5.17 3.87
C HIS A 302 16.86 3.88 3.12
N ILE A 303 15.59 3.69 2.69
CA ILE A 303 15.19 2.51 1.91
C ILE A 303 15.47 2.75 0.43
N VAL A 304 16.56 2.19 -0.06
CA VAL A 304 16.96 2.32 -1.47
C VAL A 304 15.93 1.63 -2.38
N PRO A 305 15.36 2.31 -3.38
CA PRO A 305 14.44 1.70 -4.33
C PRO A 305 15.11 0.59 -5.16
N ILE A 306 14.38 -0.48 -5.46
CA ILE A 306 14.84 -1.49 -6.43
C ILE A 306 14.64 -0.89 -7.82
N PRO A 307 15.70 -0.82 -8.67
CA PRO A 307 15.57 -0.40 -10.05
C PRO A 307 14.70 -1.38 -10.84
N ALA A 308 13.76 -0.87 -11.64
CA ALA A 308 12.93 -1.72 -12.50
C ALA A 308 13.75 -2.54 -13.51
N SER A 309 14.91 -2.04 -13.94
CA SER A 309 15.83 -2.78 -14.81
C SER A 309 16.31 -4.10 -14.21
N LEU A 310 16.49 -4.19 -12.89
CA LEU A 310 16.85 -5.44 -12.22
C LEU A 310 15.70 -6.45 -12.13
N THR A 311 14.45 -5.99 -12.25
CA THR A 311 13.26 -6.83 -12.10
C THR A 311 12.74 -7.38 -13.43
N LEU A 312 13.10 -6.76 -14.55
CA LEU A 312 12.65 -7.09 -15.89
C LEU A 312 13.71 -7.86 -16.71
N GLU A 313 14.92 -8.05 -16.18
CA GLU A 313 15.91 -8.96 -16.77
C GLU A 313 15.44 -10.41 -16.62
N THR A 314 15.11 -11.06 -17.74
CA THR A 314 14.73 -12.47 -17.85
C THR A 314 15.97 -13.35 -18.09
#